data_fe507c3888d4bfdae8c69fe90ecd3a7e
#
_entry.id   fe507c3888d4bfdae8c69fe90ecd3a7e
#
_cell.length_a   1.000
_cell.length_b   1.000
_cell.length_c   1.000
_cell.angle_alpha   90.00
_cell.angle_beta   90.00
_cell.angle_gamma   90.00
#
_symmetry.space_group_name_H-M   'P 1'
#
loop_
_entity.id
_entity.type
_entity.pdbx_description
1 polymer ?
#
loop_
_entity_poly.entity_id
_entity_poly.type
_entity_poly.pdbx_seq_one_letter_code
_entity_poly.pdbx_strand_id
1 'polypeptide(L)'
;MRCYFYAQKPGAPDTPGDGTVSFCLPELNISFRARYRGTSAACEYAALLALLEFVDINPKMFEGKTLEVFGDSFAVVNQVNDRLYCRKELQPLRSMAVGYRNKIPFILNWVPTAENPAQGAEL
;
A
#
# COMPACT_ATOMS: atom_id res chain seq x y z
N MET A 1 11.34 -0.38 10.77
CA MET A 1 11.63 0.19 9.43
C MET A 1 10.36 0.80 8.86
N ARG A 2 10.47 2.00 8.33
CA ARG A 2 9.33 2.72 7.75
C ARG A 2 9.19 2.44 6.27
N CYS A 3 7.98 2.11 5.86
CA CYS A 3 7.62 1.83 4.48
C CYS A 3 6.39 2.66 4.12
N TYR A 4 6.32 3.14 2.89
CA TYR A 4 5.23 4.00 2.45
C TYR A 4 4.65 3.48 1.13
N PHE A 5 3.33 3.52 0.99
CA PHE A 5 2.67 3.20 -0.26
C PHE A 5 1.77 4.35 -0.72
N TYR A 6 1.61 4.49 -2.02
CA TYR A 6 0.85 5.56 -2.63
C TYR A 6 0.27 5.14 -3.96
N ALA A 7 -0.91 5.63 -4.28
CA ALA A 7 -1.51 5.42 -5.58
C ALA A 7 -2.17 6.69 -6.06
N GLN A 8 -2.17 6.88 -7.38
CA GLN A 8 -2.83 8.00 -8.04
C GLN A 8 -3.57 7.47 -9.25
N LYS A 9 -4.84 7.84 -9.36
CA LYS A 9 -5.67 7.51 -10.52
C LYS A 9 -6.43 8.76 -10.95
N PRO A 10 -6.14 9.33 -12.12
CA PRO A 10 -6.89 10.47 -12.64
C PRO A 10 -8.36 10.10 -12.91
N GLY A 11 -9.22 11.11 -12.88
CA GLY A 11 -10.63 10.95 -13.19
C GLY A 11 -11.47 10.54 -11.98
N ALA A 12 -12.70 10.11 -12.25
CA ALA A 12 -13.65 9.75 -11.19
C ALA A 12 -13.15 8.55 -10.38
N PRO A 13 -13.22 8.61 -9.03
CA PRO A 13 -12.66 7.56 -8.18
C PRO A 13 -13.26 6.17 -8.41
N ASP A 14 -14.56 6.11 -8.63
CA ASP A 14 -15.28 4.84 -8.76
C ASP A 14 -15.28 4.28 -10.19
N THR A 15 -14.72 4.99 -11.14
CA THR A 15 -14.60 4.54 -12.52
C THR A 15 -13.22 3.90 -12.72
N PRO A 16 -13.16 2.64 -13.16
CA PRO A 16 -11.86 2.02 -13.44
C PRO A 16 -11.10 2.78 -14.52
N GLY A 17 -9.81 2.92 -14.32
CA GLY A 17 -8.92 3.62 -15.25
C GLY A 17 -7.48 3.31 -14.95
N ASP A 18 -6.59 3.89 -15.74
CA ASP A 18 -5.16 3.71 -15.56
C ASP A 18 -4.66 4.54 -14.40
N GLY A 19 -4.05 3.88 -13.43
CA GLY A 19 -3.44 4.51 -12.28
C GLY A 19 -1.96 4.20 -12.17
N THR A 20 -1.33 4.86 -11.23
CA THR A 20 0.07 4.61 -10.86
C THR A 20 0.12 4.20 -9.41
N VAL A 21 0.82 3.12 -9.13
CA VAL A 21 1.05 2.63 -7.78
C VAL A 21 2.53 2.72 -7.46
N SER A 22 2.85 3.08 -6.23
CA SER A 22 4.24 3.23 -5.82
C SER A 22 4.41 2.85 -4.35
N PHE A 23 5.63 2.49 -4.00
CA PHE A 23 6.04 2.38 -2.61
C PHE A 23 7.49 2.79 -2.47
N CYS A 24 7.88 3.14 -1.26
CA CYS A 24 9.28 3.40 -0.98
C CYS A 24 9.66 2.94 0.43
N LEU A 25 10.93 2.60 0.55
CA LEU A 25 11.58 2.25 1.81
C LEU A 25 12.79 3.19 1.95
N PRO A 26 12.60 4.38 2.55
CA PRO A 26 13.66 5.39 2.59
C PRO A 26 14.95 4.91 3.24
N GLU A 27 14.85 4.09 4.29
CA GLU A 27 16.03 3.58 5.00
C GLU A 27 16.90 2.67 4.12
N LEU A 28 16.31 2.06 3.10
CA LEU A 28 17.03 1.20 2.16
C LEU A 28 17.28 1.89 0.82
N ASN A 29 16.82 3.13 0.68
CA ASN A 29 16.89 3.88 -0.58
C ASN A 29 16.26 3.08 -1.74
N ILE A 30 15.12 2.44 -1.47
CA ILE A 30 14.37 1.66 -2.45
C ILE A 30 13.09 2.40 -2.79
N SER A 31 12.81 2.50 -4.08
CA SER A 31 11.55 3.03 -4.62
C SER A 31 11.06 2.13 -5.73
N PHE A 32 9.74 2.02 -5.84
CA PHE A 32 9.06 1.20 -6.85
C PHE A 32 7.90 1.99 -7.42
N ARG A 33 7.66 1.83 -8.71
CA ARG A 33 6.54 2.46 -9.39
C ARG A 33 6.06 1.57 -10.53
N ALA A 34 4.75 1.43 -10.67
CA ALA A 34 4.15 0.63 -11.73
C ALA A 34 2.78 1.19 -12.12
N ARG A 35 2.27 0.75 -13.25
CA ARG A 35 0.91 1.04 -13.68
C ARG A 35 -0.03 -0.03 -13.18
N TYR A 36 -1.23 0.38 -12.84
CA TYR A 36 -2.28 -0.53 -12.42
C TYR A 36 -3.63 0.01 -12.87
N ARG A 37 -4.48 -0.85 -13.42
CA ARG A 37 -5.80 -0.44 -13.87
C ARG A 37 -6.86 -0.85 -12.86
N GLY A 38 -7.65 0.13 -12.40
CA GLY A 38 -8.72 -0.13 -11.45
C GLY A 38 -9.36 1.17 -10.98
N THR A 39 -10.25 1.05 -10.00
CA THR A 39 -10.78 2.22 -9.28
C THR A 39 -9.69 2.82 -8.40
N SER A 40 -9.91 4.02 -7.88
CA SER A 40 -8.93 4.65 -6.98
C SER A 40 -8.62 3.75 -5.77
N ALA A 41 -9.65 3.18 -5.14
CA ALA A 41 -9.44 2.30 -3.99
C ALA A 41 -8.69 1.02 -4.37
N ALA A 42 -8.99 0.44 -5.53
CA ALA A 42 -8.27 -0.75 -6.00
C ALA A 42 -6.80 -0.45 -6.26
N CYS A 43 -6.49 0.73 -6.83
CA CYS A 43 -5.11 1.16 -7.03
C CYS A 43 -4.38 1.33 -5.68
N GLU A 44 -5.05 1.90 -4.69
CA GLU A 44 -4.49 2.07 -3.35
C GLU A 44 -4.17 0.73 -2.68
N TYR A 45 -5.08 -0.25 -2.80
CA TYR A 45 -4.80 -1.62 -2.35
C TYR A 45 -3.65 -2.24 -3.11
N ALA A 46 -3.60 -2.04 -4.43
CA ALA A 46 -2.53 -2.59 -5.25
C ALA A 46 -1.15 -2.07 -4.83
N ALA A 47 -1.06 -0.79 -4.45
CA ALA A 47 0.19 -0.22 -3.95
C ALA A 47 0.63 -0.88 -2.64
N LEU A 48 -0.31 -1.06 -1.70
CA LEU A 48 -0.02 -1.76 -0.45
C LEU A 48 0.41 -3.20 -0.70
N LEU A 49 -0.31 -3.91 -1.55
CA LEU A 49 -0.01 -5.31 -1.86
C LEU A 49 1.34 -5.46 -2.56
N ALA A 50 1.70 -4.52 -3.43
CA ALA A 50 3.02 -4.53 -4.07
C ALA A 50 4.14 -4.40 -3.04
N LEU A 51 3.97 -3.51 -2.06
CA LEU A 51 4.92 -3.36 -0.96
C LEU A 51 5.03 -4.66 -0.15
N LEU A 52 3.91 -5.22 0.26
CA LEU A 52 3.91 -6.44 1.09
C LEU A 52 4.49 -7.63 0.34
N GLU A 53 4.20 -7.75 -0.95
CA GLU A 53 4.80 -8.80 -1.78
C GLU A 53 6.32 -8.63 -1.87
N PHE A 54 6.79 -7.39 -2.07
CA PHE A 54 8.22 -7.12 -2.12
C PHE A 54 8.92 -7.56 -0.83
N VAL A 55 8.31 -7.27 0.32
CA VAL A 55 8.86 -7.69 1.62
C VAL A 55 8.85 -9.21 1.75
N ASP A 56 7.77 -9.85 1.34
CA ASP A 56 7.60 -11.30 1.46
C ASP A 56 8.63 -12.07 0.63
N ILE A 57 8.96 -11.58 -0.56
CA ILE A 57 9.93 -12.27 -1.45
C ILE A 57 11.39 -11.89 -1.16
N ASN A 58 11.62 -10.96 -0.24
CA ASN A 58 12.98 -10.54 0.15
C ASN A 58 13.17 -10.65 1.67
N PRO A 59 12.96 -11.85 2.24
CA PRO A 59 12.92 -11.99 3.71
C PRO A 59 14.23 -11.59 4.41
N LYS A 60 15.36 -11.75 3.76
CA LYS A 60 16.65 -11.42 4.37
C LYS A 60 16.85 -9.93 4.59
N MET A 61 16.24 -9.10 3.74
CA MET A 61 16.33 -7.64 3.88
C MET A 61 15.57 -7.14 5.11
N PHE A 62 14.60 -7.90 5.58
CA PHE A 62 13.68 -7.49 6.65
C PHE A 62 13.79 -8.34 7.90
N GLU A 63 14.75 -9.25 7.94
CA GLU A 63 14.94 -10.16 9.05
C GLU A 63 15.18 -9.40 10.35
N GLY A 64 14.42 -9.76 11.40
CA GLY A 64 14.53 -9.13 12.71
C GLY A 64 13.94 -7.72 12.80
N LYS A 65 13.25 -7.26 11.76
CA LYS A 65 12.68 -5.90 11.73
C LYS A 65 11.16 -5.94 11.77
N THR A 66 10.58 -5.02 12.51
CA THR A 66 9.15 -4.74 12.48
C THR A 66 8.92 -3.62 11.47
N LEU A 67 7.95 -3.81 10.59
CA LEU A 67 7.63 -2.83 9.56
C LEU A 67 6.55 -1.88 10.05
N GLU A 68 6.81 -0.59 9.90
CA GLU A 68 5.81 0.46 10.09
C GLU A 68 5.40 0.91 8.69
N VAL A 69 4.21 0.50 8.26
CA VAL A 69 3.69 0.79 6.92
C VAL A 69 2.75 1.99 6.99
N PHE A 70 2.94 2.95 6.12
CA PHE A 70 2.15 4.17 6.06
C PHE A 70 1.56 4.37 4.67
N GLY A 71 0.32 4.81 4.64
CA GLY A 71 -0.34 5.22 3.41
C GLY A 71 -1.28 6.38 3.69
N ASP A 72 -1.62 7.13 2.65
CA ASP A 72 -2.50 8.29 2.77
C ASP A 72 -3.95 8.00 2.38
N SER A 73 -4.28 6.74 2.10
CA SER A 73 -5.65 6.31 1.92
C SER A 73 -6.27 5.97 3.27
N PHE A 74 -7.04 6.90 3.82
CA PHE A 74 -7.73 6.67 5.09
C PHE A 74 -8.62 5.43 5.03
N ALA A 75 -9.33 5.24 3.91
CA ALA A 75 -10.23 4.10 3.75
C ALA A 75 -9.47 2.76 3.77
N VAL A 76 -8.42 2.63 2.95
CA VAL A 76 -7.65 1.38 2.88
C VAL A 76 -7.00 1.05 4.22
N VAL A 77 -6.35 2.03 4.85
CA VAL A 77 -5.69 1.83 6.14
C VAL A 77 -6.70 1.33 7.19
N ASN A 78 -7.85 1.97 7.28
CA ASN A 78 -8.84 1.61 8.29
C ASN A 78 -9.61 0.35 7.95
N GLN A 79 -9.81 0.03 6.68
CA GLN A 79 -10.40 -1.23 6.26
C GLN A 79 -9.50 -2.41 6.61
N VAL A 80 -8.22 -2.31 6.34
CA VAL A 80 -7.25 -3.38 6.67
C VAL A 80 -7.12 -3.54 8.18
N ASN A 81 -7.21 -2.45 8.94
CA ASN A 81 -7.17 -2.47 10.40
C ASN A 81 -8.52 -2.83 11.06
N ASP A 82 -9.52 -3.19 10.24
CA ASP A 82 -10.85 -3.59 10.71
C ASP A 82 -11.57 -2.49 11.49
N ARG A 83 -11.41 -1.24 11.07
CA ARG A 83 -12.04 -0.08 11.70
C ARG A 83 -13.05 0.61 10.78
N LEU A 84 -13.18 0.14 9.55
CA LEU A 84 -14.07 0.71 8.56
C LEU A 84 -14.62 -0.40 7.68
N TYR A 85 -15.87 -0.25 7.27
CA TYR A 85 -16.52 -1.20 6.36
C TYR A 85 -15.78 -1.23 5.01
N CYS A 86 -15.60 -2.43 4.48
CA CYS A 86 -14.98 -2.63 3.17
C CYS A 86 -16.04 -3.13 2.19
N ARG A 87 -16.22 -2.40 1.09
CA ARG A 87 -17.16 -2.79 0.04
C ARG A 87 -16.83 -4.18 -0.50
N LYS A 88 -17.86 -4.88 -0.94
CA LYS A 88 -17.75 -6.25 -1.45
C LYS A 88 -16.69 -6.39 -2.55
N GLU A 89 -16.62 -5.42 -3.45
CA GLU A 89 -15.67 -5.43 -4.60
C GLU A 89 -14.22 -5.38 -4.16
N LEU A 90 -13.96 -4.80 -2.99
CA LEU A 90 -12.60 -4.65 -2.45
C LEU A 90 -12.21 -5.75 -1.46
N GLN A 91 -13.18 -6.56 -1.01
CA GLN A 91 -12.90 -7.59 -0.01
C GLN A 91 -11.82 -8.59 -0.40
N PRO A 92 -11.72 -9.04 -1.66
CA PRO A 92 -10.61 -9.91 -2.05
C PRO A 92 -9.24 -9.26 -1.83
N LEU A 93 -9.11 -7.97 -2.16
CA LEU A 93 -7.86 -7.24 -1.97
C LEU A 93 -7.55 -7.03 -0.49
N ARG A 94 -8.58 -6.68 0.29
CA ARG A 94 -8.44 -6.57 1.74
C ARG A 94 -7.99 -7.88 2.36
N SER A 95 -8.58 -8.99 1.95
CA SER A 95 -8.23 -10.32 2.47
C SER A 95 -6.79 -10.67 2.18
N MET A 96 -6.27 -10.30 1.01
CA MET A 96 -4.86 -10.50 0.68
C MET A 96 -3.95 -9.71 1.62
N ALA A 97 -4.26 -8.44 1.84
CA ALA A 97 -3.48 -7.59 2.73
C ALA A 97 -3.50 -8.11 4.18
N VAL A 98 -4.68 -8.47 4.68
CA VAL A 98 -4.82 -9.05 6.02
C VAL A 98 -4.05 -10.38 6.13
N GLY A 99 -4.09 -11.18 5.08
CA GLY A 99 -3.36 -12.45 5.02
C GLY A 99 -1.85 -12.29 5.18
N TYR A 100 -1.28 -11.20 4.68
CA TYR A 100 0.14 -10.93 4.85
C TYR A 100 0.55 -10.74 6.31
N ARG A 101 -0.37 -10.34 7.20
CA ARG A 101 -0.05 -10.23 8.64
C ARG A 101 0.36 -11.55 9.28
N ASN A 102 -0.03 -12.67 8.68
CA ASN A 102 0.36 -13.98 9.16
C ASN A 102 1.81 -14.34 8.77
N LYS A 103 2.37 -13.63 7.81
CA LYS A 103 3.73 -13.88 7.28
C LYS A 103 4.70 -12.78 7.66
N ILE A 104 4.21 -11.55 7.74
CA ILE A 104 5.03 -10.35 7.91
C ILE A 104 4.49 -9.58 9.11
N PRO A 105 5.29 -9.36 10.16
CA PRO A 105 4.86 -8.50 11.27
C PRO A 105 4.91 -7.04 10.81
N PHE A 106 3.74 -6.44 10.57
CA PHE A 106 3.67 -5.02 10.21
C PHE A 106 2.55 -4.31 10.94
N ILE A 107 2.76 -3.02 11.14
CA ILE A 107 1.77 -2.08 11.67
C ILE A 107 1.40 -1.16 10.51
N LEU A 108 0.12 -0.89 10.34
CA LEU A 108 -0.37 -0.03 9.26
C LEU A 108 -1.02 1.21 9.84
N ASN A 109 -0.52 2.38 9.45
CA ASN A 109 -1.02 3.68 9.92
C ASN A 109 -1.25 4.63 8.75
N TRP A 110 -2.16 5.57 8.96
CA TRP A 110 -2.45 6.62 8.01
C TRP A 110 -1.52 7.82 8.21
N VAL A 111 -1.12 8.46 7.10
CA VAL A 111 -0.43 9.74 7.09
C VAL A 111 -1.11 10.66 6.07
N PRO A 112 -1.05 11.99 6.27
CA PRO A 112 -1.49 12.92 5.24
C PRO A 112 -0.68 12.76 3.96
N THR A 113 -1.27 13.05 2.81
CA THR A 113 -0.58 12.94 1.52
C THR A 113 0.71 13.75 1.50
N ALA A 114 0.72 14.94 2.08
CA ALA A 114 1.90 15.80 2.13
C ALA A 114 3.08 15.16 2.85
N GLU A 115 2.83 14.20 3.74
CA GLU A 115 3.86 13.49 4.50
C GLU A 115 4.20 12.12 3.92
N ASN A 116 3.64 11.78 2.77
CA ASN A 116 3.88 10.49 2.14
C ASN A 116 4.96 10.63 1.05
N PRO A 117 6.21 10.20 1.33
CA PRO A 117 7.30 10.33 0.36
C PRO A 117 7.12 9.46 -0.89
N ALA A 118 6.25 8.46 -0.85
CA ALA A 118 6.00 7.62 -2.02
C ALA A 118 5.27 8.37 -3.14
N GLN A 119 4.59 9.50 -2.85
CA GLN A 119 3.94 10.30 -3.88
C GLN A 119 4.93 10.94 -4.85
N GLY A 120 6.13 11.26 -4.37
CA GLY A 120 7.19 11.84 -5.17
C GLY A 120 8.26 10.83 -5.56
N ALA A 121 7.97 9.53 -5.45
CA ALA A 121 8.93 8.49 -5.80
C ALA A 121 9.18 8.52 -7.30
N GLU A 122 10.28 9.13 -7.68
CA GLU A 122 10.75 9.16 -9.06
C GLU A 122 11.81 8.08 -9.23
N LEU A 123 11.65 7.39 -10.30
CA LEU A 123 12.59 6.32 -10.66
C LEU A 123 13.54 6.80 -11.72
#